data_66898313c29ed9205773e5279280c578
#
_entry.id   66898313c29ed9205773e5279280c578
#
_cell.length_a   1.000
_cell.length_b   1.000
_cell.length_c   1.000
_cell.angle_alpha   90.00
_cell.angle_beta   90.00
_cell.angle_gamma   90.00
#
_symmetry.space_group_name_H-M   'P 1'
#
loop_
_entity.id
_entity.type
_entity.pdbx_description
1 polymer ?
#
loop_
_entity_poly.entity_id
_entity_poly.type
_entity_poly.pdbx_seq_one_letter_code
_entity_poly.pdbx_strand_id
1 'polypeptide(L)'
;MRRAYVRSMAQVYLPTMESAILEIIAAIKAGTPGLDAAWLDRLLRRHNRATHDARRRVAKRRLLPYFLHVKATDHERWASWGLDEATERTLLRLLKVKPRRTASGVATITVITKPWPCSSDCLYCPNDVRMPKSYLSDEPACQRAERNYFDPYLQVRSRLVALREMGHVTDKVELIVLGGTWSDYPDAYQTWFITELFRACNDFGGRPIAGDAPEERDRAYRACGLTYDKDELVRRTMELQAKVNEGTLTYNEAISRINQRDEWQRASQWQTADTQDLMREQLANEDAAHRVVGLTIETRPDLITPESARAMRRLGCTKIQMGIQSLDQRVLDANRRHVSVEQIAAAFRALRLAGFKIQIHFMANLLGSTPEADKQDYLRLVSDPRFLPDEVKLYPCCLVESSRLMQLYHSGAWQPYAEDELIDLLVADTLATPAYTRISRMIRDISTTDIVAGNKKTNLRQMVEARIVEAGAQAKEIRMREIATAEVDPADLRMDCVSYATTVSREHFLQWVTKDGRIAGFLRLSLPNEGGEAMIREVHVYGRVASLGSAAQGGAQHAGLGRQLVERACQMAQDAGYATINVISSVGTRNYYRSLGFSDGELYQQKPLP
;
A
#
# COMPACT_ATOMS: atom_id res chain seq x y z
N MET A 1 -23.07 18.30 -6.77
CA MET A 1 -22.29 19.20 -5.90
C MET A 1 -20.89 19.55 -6.43
N ARG A 2 -20.08 18.64 -6.99
CA ARG A 2 -18.73 18.99 -7.53
C ARG A 2 -18.78 19.97 -8.71
N ARG A 3 -19.72 19.85 -9.65
CA ARG A 3 -19.90 20.87 -10.73
C ARG A 3 -20.32 22.24 -10.18
N ALA A 4 -21.15 22.29 -9.16
CA ALA A 4 -21.53 23.54 -8.48
C ALA A 4 -20.36 24.08 -7.63
N TYR A 5 -19.59 23.20 -6.97
CA TYR A 5 -18.40 23.59 -6.21
C TYR A 5 -17.28 24.07 -7.13
N VAL A 6 -17.06 23.40 -8.27
CA VAL A 6 -16.10 23.84 -9.30
C VAL A 6 -16.56 25.13 -10.00
N ARG A 7 -17.87 25.31 -10.32
CA ARG A 7 -18.40 26.57 -10.86
C ARG A 7 -18.35 27.71 -9.85
N SER A 8 -18.66 27.47 -8.58
CA SER A 8 -18.54 28.47 -7.51
C SER A 8 -17.08 28.85 -7.23
N MET A 9 -16.15 27.90 -7.34
CA MET A 9 -14.71 28.18 -7.23
C MET A 9 -14.15 28.96 -8.45
N ALA A 10 -14.70 28.76 -9.65
CA ALA A 10 -14.19 29.38 -10.86
C ALA A 10 -14.30 30.92 -10.86
N GLN A 11 -15.33 31.48 -10.22
CA GLN A 11 -15.59 32.93 -10.35
C GLN A 11 -14.93 33.83 -9.30
N VAL A 12 -14.49 33.33 -8.15
CA VAL A 12 -14.05 34.18 -7.02
C VAL A 12 -12.55 34.04 -6.68
N TYR A 13 -11.85 33.01 -7.16
CA TYR A 13 -10.47 32.70 -6.73
C TYR A 13 -9.40 32.74 -7.84
N LEU A 14 -9.79 32.98 -9.08
CA LEU A 14 -8.92 32.93 -10.25
C LEU A 14 -7.72 33.88 -10.22
N PRO A 15 -7.84 35.17 -9.86
CA PRO A 15 -6.73 36.10 -9.98
C PRO A 15 -5.54 35.77 -9.07
N THR A 16 -5.78 35.28 -7.85
CA THR A 16 -4.71 35.01 -6.88
C THR A 16 -3.96 33.71 -7.14
N MET A 17 -4.62 32.65 -7.63
CA MET A 17 -3.94 31.41 -8.02
C MET A 17 -3.15 31.59 -9.31
N GLU A 18 -3.72 32.28 -10.28
CA GLU A 18 -3.06 32.61 -11.52
C GLU A 18 -1.85 33.50 -11.30
N SER A 19 -1.97 34.55 -10.48
CA SER A 19 -0.87 35.41 -10.10
C SER A 19 0.31 34.64 -9.47
N ALA A 20 0.00 33.67 -8.59
CA ALA A 20 1.03 32.81 -8.01
C ALA A 20 1.70 31.92 -9.06
N ILE A 21 0.93 31.34 -9.99
CA ILE A 21 1.49 30.51 -11.09
C ILE A 21 2.36 31.36 -12.01
N LEU A 22 1.91 32.53 -12.41
CA LEU A 22 2.69 33.43 -13.28
C LEU A 22 3.99 33.89 -12.63
N GLU A 23 3.98 34.14 -11.30
CA GLU A 23 5.20 34.47 -10.56
C GLU A 23 6.19 33.28 -10.50
N ILE A 24 5.67 32.04 -10.34
CA ILE A 24 6.50 30.83 -10.41
C ILE A 24 7.10 30.66 -11.82
N ILE A 25 6.30 30.85 -12.87
CA ILE A 25 6.76 30.77 -14.27
C ILE A 25 7.86 31.81 -14.53
N ALA A 26 7.64 33.05 -14.08
CA ALA A 26 8.65 34.13 -14.24
C ALA A 26 9.97 33.79 -13.53
N ALA A 27 9.90 33.24 -12.31
CA ALA A 27 11.07 32.80 -11.56
C ALA A 27 11.83 31.65 -12.26
N ILE A 28 11.09 30.69 -12.86
CA ILE A 28 11.72 29.61 -13.64
C ILE A 28 12.41 30.14 -14.87
N LYS A 29 11.74 31.00 -15.65
CA LYS A 29 12.31 31.63 -16.85
C LYS A 29 13.54 32.53 -16.57
N ALA A 30 13.54 33.18 -15.41
CA ALA A 30 14.66 33.98 -14.93
C ALA A 30 15.86 33.15 -14.43
N GLY A 31 15.75 31.81 -14.40
CA GLY A 31 16.81 30.94 -13.87
C GLY A 31 17.08 31.14 -12.38
N THR A 32 16.06 31.52 -11.60
CA THR A 32 16.20 31.82 -10.17
C THR A 32 16.83 30.61 -9.45
N PRO A 33 17.94 30.75 -8.72
CA PRO A 33 18.56 29.67 -8.00
C PRO A 33 17.70 29.22 -6.80
N GLY A 34 17.77 27.93 -6.44
CA GLY A 34 17.10 27.40 -5.25
C GLY A 34 15.57 27.33 -5.36
N LEU A 35 15.02 27.09 -6.56
CA LEU A 35 13.60 26.82 -6.77
C LEU A 35 13.23 25.44 -6.21
N ASP A 36 12.96 25.41 -4.90
CA ASP A 36 12.59 24.22 -4.13
C ASP A 36 11.25 24.39 -3.39
N ALA A 37 10.89 23.39 -2.57
CA ALA A 37 9.68 23.43 -1.77
C ALA A 37 9.68 24.61 -0.77
N ALA A 38 10.82 24.94 -0.18
CA ALA A 38 10.92 26.03 0.79
C ALA A 38 10.75 27.41 0.10
N TRP A 39 11.29 27.57 -1.10
CA TRP A 39 11.05 28.75 -1.94
C TRP A 39 9.56 28.91 -2.25
N LEU A 40 8.90 27.82 -2.69
CA LEU A 40 7.47 27.84 -2.98
C LEU A 40 6.64 28.18 -1.74
N ASP A 41 6.97 27.61 -0.59
CA ASP A 41 6.27 27.93 0.66
C ASP A 41 6.42 29.41 1.06
N ARG A 42 7.59 30.02 0.86
CA ARG A 42 7.81 31.47 1.07
C ARG A 42 6.93 32.30 0.13
N LEU A 43 6.87 31.93 -1.15
CA LEU A 43 6.02 32.61 -2.15
C LEU A 43 4.55 32.54 -1.73
N LEU A 44 4.05 31.36 -1.38
CA LEU A 44 2.66 31.17 -0.96
C LEU A 44 2.31 31.93 0.33
N ARG A 45 3.22 31.97 1.31
CA ARG A 45 3.05 32.81 2.51
C ARG A 45 2.90 34.29 2.15
N ARG A 46 3.68 34.79 1.20
CA ARG A 46 3.60 36.18 0.72
C ARG A 46 2.25 36.48 0.07
N HIS A 47 1.78 35.60 -0.84
CA HIS A 47 0.45 35.73 -1.45
C HIS A 47 -0.70 35.69 -0.42
N ASN A 48 -0.51 34.97 0.68
CA ASN A 48 -1.53 34.80 1.69
C ASN A 48 -1.52 35.84 2.83
N ARG A 49 -0.53 36.76 2.86
CA ARG A 49 -0.37 37.73 3.98
C ARG A 49 -1.61 38.59 4.23
N ALA A 50 -2.30 39.01 3.17
CA ALA A 50 -3.50 39.84 3.23
C ALA A 50 -4.81 39.05 3.28
N THR A 51 -4.75 37.69 3.34
CA THR A 51 -5.92 36.83 3.22
C THR A 51 -6.30 36.24 4.58
N HIS A 52 -7.28 36.83 5.25
CA HIS A 52 -7.79 36.37 6.54
C HIS A 52 -8.73 35.14 6.40
N ASP A 53 -9.42 34.99 5.26
CA ASP A 53 -10.29 33.86 4.99
C ASP A 53 -9.48 32.63 4.55
N ALA A 54 -9.51 31.56 5.34
CA ALA A 54 -8.83 30.29 5.02
C ALA A 54 -9.29 29.68 3.68
N ARG A 55 -10.52 29.96 3.23
CA ARG A 55 -11.05 29.49 1.94
C ARG A 55 -10.42 30.22 0.76
N ARG A 56 -9.91 31.44 0.96
CA ARG A 56 -9.27 32.29 -0.06
C ARG A 56 -7.77 32.08 -0.15
N ARG A 57 -7.14 31.32 0.76
CA ARG A 57 -5.71 31.09 0.77
C ARG A 57 -5.26 30.26 -0.44
N VAL A 58 -4.22 30.72 -1.11
CA VAL A 58 -3.51 29.96 -2.13
C VAL A 58 -2.73 28.84 -1.45
N ALA A 59 -3.07 27.59 -1.75
CA ALA A 59 -2.40 26.42 -1.21
C ALA A 59 -1.79 25.59 -2.35
N LYS A 60 -0.60 25.03 -2.16
CA LYS A 60 0.10 24.18 -3.11
C LYS A 60 -0.82 23.12 -3.75
N ARG A 61 -1.65 22.48 -2.94
CA ARG A 61 -2.62 21.45 -3.38
C ARG A 61 -3.69 21.96 -4.35
N ARG A 62 -3.87 23.28 -4.50
CA ARG A 62 -4.85 23.89 -5.41
C ARG A 62 -4.21 24.40 -6.69
N LEU A 63 -2.92 24.72 -6.66
CA LEU A 63 -2.22 25.29 -7.81
C LEU A 63 -2.12 24.31 -8.98
N LEU A 64 -1.74 23.06 -8.71
CA LEU A 64 -1.60 22.06 -9.77
C LEU A 64 -2.94 21.69 -10.42
N PRO A 65 -4.03 21.42 -9.67
CA PRO A 65 -5.35 21.22 -10.28
C PRO A 65 -5.81 22.42 -11.13
N TYR A 66 -5.58 23.66 -10.66
CA TYR A 66 -5.88 24.86 -11.43
C TYR A 66 -5.09 24.94 -12.73
N PHE A 67 -3.76 24.71 -12.65
CA PHE A 67 -2.86 24.69 -13.81
C PHE A 67 -3.32 23.66 -14.86
N LEU A 68 -3.61 22.41 -14.43
CA LEU A 68 -4.08 21.35 -15.32
C LEU A 68 -5.47 21.66 -15.92
N HIS A 69 -6.35 22.30 -15.15
CA HIS A 69 -7.65 22.72 -15.62
C HIS A 69 -7.53 23.77 -16.74
N VAL A 70 -6.73 24.82 -16.53
CA VAL A 70 -6.50 25.84 -17.57
C VAL A 70 -5.91 25.20 -18.83
N LYS A 71 -4.91 24.33 -18.68
CA LYS A 71 -4.31 23.61 -19.82
C LYS A 71 -5.34 22.80 -20.63
N ALA A 72 -6.32 22.20 -19.95
CA ALA A 72 -7.30 21.33 -20.58
C ALA A 72 -8.52 22.07 -21.16
N THR A 73 -8.86 23.27 -20.64
CA THR A 73 -10.16 23.90 -20.92
C THR A 73 -10.07 25.34 -21.42
N ASP A 74 -8.94 26.02 -21.26
CA ASP A 74 -8.74 27.43 -21.62
C ASP A 74 -7.44 27.61 -22.42
N HIS A 75 -7.50 27.22 -23.70
CA HIS A 75 -6.32 27.21 -24.58
C HIS A 75 -5.75 28.60 -24.84
N GLU A 76 -6.58 29.66 -24.85
CA GLU A 76 -6.09 31.04 -25.05
C GLU A 76 -5.26 31.50 -23.84
N ARG A 77 -5.79 31.31 -22.65
CA ARG A 77 -5.07 31.59 -21.39
C ARG A 77 -3.82 30.75 -21.27
N TRP A 78 -3.90 29.45 -21.58
CA TRP A 78 -2.74 28.57 -21.61
C TRP A 78 -1.62 29.10 -22.53
N ALA A 79 -1.99 29.46 -23.76
CA ALA A 79 -1.04 30.01 -24.74
C ALA A 79 -0.41 31.33 -24.26
N SER A 80 -1.17 32.18 -23.55
CA SER A 80 -0.68 33.46 -23.02
C SER A 80 0.43 33.31 -21.97
N TRP A 81 0.51 32.16 -21.29
CA TRP A 81 1.58 31.88 -20.32
C TRP A 81 2.94 31.61 -20.99
N GLY A 82 2.96 31.30 -22.27
CA GLY A 82 4.17 31.15 -23.09
C GLY A 82 5.13 30.11 -22.52
N LEU A 83 4.64 28.95 -22.14
CA LEU A 83 5.42 27.87 -21.55
C LEU A 83 6.10 27.03 -22.63
N ASP A 84 7.43 26.90 -22.55
CA ASP A 84 8.14 25.82 -23.21
C ASP A 84 8.11 24.54 -22.37
N GLU A 85 8.49 23.44 -22.98
CA GLU A 85 8.47 22.11 -22.35
C GLU A 85 9.37 22.01 -21.08
N ALA A 86 10.51 22.71 -21.08
CA ALA A 86 11.44 22.72 -19.96
C ALA A 86 10.88 23.47 -18.74
N THR A 87 10.26 24.64 -19.01
CA THR A 87 9.57 25.45 -18.00
C THR A 87 8.37 24.71 -17.44
N GLU A 88 7.56 24.08 -18.29
CA GLU A 88 6.43 23.26 -17.84
C GLU A 88 6.88 22.10 -16.95
N ARG A 89 7.90 21.33 -17.35
CA ARG A 89 8.45 20.24 -16.54
C ARG A 89 8.94 20.72 -15.17
N THR A 90 9.60 21.86 -15.12
CA THR A 90 10.08 22.43 -13.86
C THR A 90 8.95 22.88 -12.96
N LEU A 91 7.93 23.52 -13.52
CA LEU A 91 6.72 23.95 -12.82
C LEU A 91 5.96 22.73 -12.22
N LEU A 92 5.71 21.70 -13.02
CA LEU A 92 5.06 20.48 -12.57
C LEU A 92 5.82 19.80 -11.43
N ARG A 93 7.16 19.79 -11.49
CA ARG A 93 8.02 19.27 -10.42
C ARG A 93 7.85 20.06 -9.12
N LEU A 94 7.85 21.40 -9.20
CA LEU A 94 7.65 22.28 -8.03
C LEU A 94 6.26 22.14 -7.42
N LEU A 95 5.23 22.04 -8.25
CA LEU A 95 3.83 21.94 -7.80
C LEU A 95 3.44 20.54 -7.30
N LYS A 96 4.22 19.50 -7.61
CA LYS A 96 3.94 18.12 -7.18
C LYS A 96 3.83 18.02 -5.66
N VAL A 97 2.70 17.49 -5.16
CA VAL A 97 2.42 17.35 -3.73
C VAL A 97 2.92 15.99 -3.23
N LYS A 98 3.68 15.97 -2.12
CA LYS A 98 4.25 14.74 -1.52
C LYS A 98 5.04 13.88 -2.53
N PRO A 99 6.10 14.39 -3.18
CA PRO A 99 6.79 13.75 -4.30
C PRO A 99 7.32 12.34 -3.99
N ARG A 100 7.67 12.05 -2.73
CA ARG A 100 8.15 10.72 -2.29
C ARG A 100 7.10 9.60 -2.42
N ARG A 101 5.80 9.94 -2.52
CA ARG A 101 4.71 8.95 -2.50
C ARG A 101 4.71 7.96 -3.68
N THR A 102 5.19 8.38 -4.84
CA THR A 102 5.35 7.56 -6.05
C THR A 102 6.80 7.56 -6.52
N ALA A 103 7.76 7.65 -5.61
CA ALA A 103 9.19 7.66 -5.93
C ALA A 103 9.66 6.34 -6.56
N SER A 104 9.01 5.23 -6.20
CA SER A 104 9.25 3.90 -6.80
C SER A 104 8.69 3.74 -8.21
N GLY A 105 8.00 4.76 -8.75
CA GLY A 105 7.32 4.65 -10.05
C GLY A 105 5.97 3.92 -10.00
N VAL A 106 5.49 3.56 -8.82
CA VAL A 106 4.23 2.86 -8.63
C VAL A 106 3.29 3.67 -7.74
N ALA A 107 2.04 3.82 -8.17
CA ALA A 107 0.98 4.48 -7.41
C ALA A 107 0.28 3.47 -6.49
N THR A 108 0.55 3.51 -5.20
CA THR A 108 -0.08 2.61 -4.24
C THR A 108 -1.47 3.12 -3.84
N ILE A 109 -2.48 2.27 -3.99
CA ILE A 109 -3.89 2.53 -3.65
C ILE A 109 -4.37 1.48 -2.65
N THR A 110 -4.61 1.92 -1.42
CA THR A 110 -5.26 1.09 -0.40
C THR A 110 -6.77 1.18 -0.54
N VAL A 111 -7.44 0.03 -0.53
CA VAL A 111 -8.89 -0.12 -0.61
C VAL A 111 -9.36 -0.94 0.58
N ILE A 112 -10.39 -0.45 1.28
CA ILE A 112 -10.92 -1.07 2.50
C ILE A 112 -12.23 -1.80 2.16
N THR A 113 -12.35 -3.04 2.61
CA THR A 113 -13.60 -3.84 2.50
C THR A 113 -14.69 -3.29 3.43
N LYS A 114 -15.95 -3.64 3.21
CA LYS A 114 -17.02 -3.31 4.15
C LYS A 114 -16.81 -4.03 5.49
N PRO A 115 -17.34 -3.50 6.60
CA PRO A 115 -17.33 -4.21 7.89
C PRO A 115 -17.94 -5.62 7.77
N TRP A 116 -17.23 -6.61 8.29
CA TRP A 116 -17.62 -8.02 8.27
C TRP A 116 -17.26 -8.70 9.58
N PRO A 117 -18.00 -9.73 10.04
CA PRO A 117 -17.59 -10.53 11.17
C PRO A 117 -16.19 -11.12 10.99
N CYS A 118 -15.40 -11.15 12.06
CA CYS A 118 -14.05 -11.69 12.06
C CYS A 118 -13.98 -12.96 12.89
N SER A 119 -13.33 -13.99 12.37
CA SER A 119 -13.13 -15.29 13.05
C SER A 119 -12.25 -15.21 14.31
N SER A 120 -11.76 -14.01 14.66
CA SER A 120 -10.88 -13.79 15.83
C SER A 120 -11.39 -12.67 16.74
N ASP A 121 -11.05 -12.76 18.05
CA ASP A 121 -11.41 -11.80 19.08
C ASP A 121 -10.22 -11.20 19.84
N CYS A 122 -9.10 -10.99 19.14
CA CYS A 122 -7.85 -10.45 19.68
C CYS A 122 -8.06 -9.22 20.58
N LEU A 123 -7.39 -9.19 21.75
CA LEU A 123 -7.59 -8.16 22.79
C LEU A 123 -7.18 -6.76 22.32
N TYR A 124 -6.11 -6.65 21.52
CA TYR A 124 -5.54 -5.38 21.02
C TYR A 124 -6.29 -4.81 19.82
N CYS A 125 -7.20 -5.58 19.18
CA CYS A 125 -7.90 -5.09 17.98
C CYS A 125 -8.92 -4.00 18.32
N PRO A 126 -8.88 -2.85 17.61
CA PRO A 126 -9.99 -1.91 17.58
C PRO A 126 -11.31 -2.58 17.14
N ASN A 127 -12.41 -2.19 17.77
CA ASN A 127 -13.77 -2.65 17.50
C ASN A 127 -14.68 -1.48 17.13
N ASP A 128 -14.26 -0.61 16.20
CA ASP A 128 -15.10 0.43 15.61
C ASP A 128 -16.15 -0.24 14.71
N VAL A 129 -17.44 -0.18 15.07
CA VAL A 129 -18.54 -0.84 14.35
C VAL A 129 -18.83 -0.22 12.98
N ARG A 130 -18.22 0.92 12.66
CA ARG A 130 -18.29 1.54 11.33
C ARG A 130 -17.24 1.00 10.37
N MET A 131 -16.22 0.31 10.90
CA MET A 131 -15.05 -0.14 10.14
C MET A 131 -14.87 -1.65 10.23
N PRO A 132 -14.16 -2.26 9.27
CA PRO A 132 -13.69 -3.63 9.43
C PRO A 132 -12.84 -3.75 10.70
N LYS A 133 -12.88 -4.93 11.32
CA LYS A 133 -12.13 -5.19 12.55
C LYS A 133 -10.66 -4.79 12.40
N SER A 134 -10.09 -4.19 13.43
CA SER A 134 -8.72 -3.66 13.47
C SER A 134 -8.51 -2.27 12.86
N TYR A 135 -9.52 -1.65 12.27
CA TYR A 135 -9.45 -0.32 11.67
C TYR A 135 -10.32 0.68 12.41
N LEU A 136 -9.96 1.97 12.32
CA LEU A 136 -10.69 3.09 12.93
C LEU A 136 -11.20 4.04 11.85
N SER A 137 -12.37 4.63 12.09
CA SER A 137 -13.04 5.50 11.12
C SER A 137 -12.25 6.77 10.76
N ASP A 138 -11.36 7.24 11.64
CA ASP A 138 -10.52 8.42 11.39
C ASP A 138 -9.22 8.12 10.64
N GLU A 139 -8.90 6.85 10.35
CA GLU A 139 -7.80 6.49 9.46
C GLU A 139 -8.07 6.97 8.03
N PRO A 140 -7.09 7.55 7.31
CA PRO A 140 -7.34 8.17 5.99
C PRO A 140 -7.90 7.23 4.93
N ALA A 141 -7.55 5.93 4.97
CA ALA A 141 -8.09 4.94 4.04
C ALA A 141 -9.54 4.59 4.38
N CYS A 142 -9.86 4.49 5.67
CA CYS A 142 -11.18 4.22 6.20
C CYS A 142 -12.17 5.36 5.92
N GLN A 143 -11.75 6.61 6.14
CA GLN A 143 -12.56 7.79 5.76
C GLN A 143 -12.89 7.82 4.26
N ARG A 144 -11.93 7.41 3.40
CA ARG A 144 -12.20 7.31 1.97
C ARG A 144 -13.18 6.19 1.66
N ALA A 145 -13.02 5.02 2.29
CA ALA A 145 -13.90 3.88 2.09
C ALA A 145 -15.34 4.20 2.51
N GLU A 146 -15.53 4.77 3.69
CA GLU A 146 -16.83 5.17 4.20
C GLU A 146 -17.53 6.19 3.30
N ARG A 147 -16.80 7.21 2.80
CA ARG A 147 -17.32 8.20 1.83
C ARG A 147 -17.65 7.62 0.47
N ASN A 148 -17.22 6.42 0.19
CA ASN A 148 -17.48 5.68 -1.04
C ASN A 148 -18.27 4.39 -0.78
N TYR A 149 -19.04 4.29 0.33
CA TYR A 149 -19.89 3.14 0.66
C TYR A 149 -19.14 1.80 0.70
N PHE A 150 -17.83 1.82 0.96
CA PHE A 150 -16.92 0.67 0.83
C PHE A 150 -16.91 0.02 -0.56
N ASP A 151 -17.46 0.70 -1.57
CA ASP A 151 -17.42 0.26 -2.97
C ASP A 151 -15.98 0.33 -3.52
N PRO A 152 -15.40 -0.79 -4.00
CA PRO A 152 -14.01 -0.83 -4.47
C PRO A 152 -13.78 0.05 -5.70
N TYR A 153 -14.73 0.12 -6.64
CA TYR A 153 -14.65 0.96 -7.84
C TYR A 153 -14.56 2.45 -7.47
N LEU A 154 -15.47 2.91 -6.60
CA LEU A 154 -15.50 4.32 -6.17
C LEU A 154 -14.24 4.70 -5.37
N GLN A 155 -13.73 3.80 -4.51
CA GLN A 155 -12.50 4.04 -3.74
C GLN A 155 -11.28 4.18 -4.65
N VAL A 156 -11.08 3.27 -5.62
CA VAL A 156 -9.97 3.32 -6.57
C VAL A 156 -10.06 4.59 -7.43
N ARG A 157 -11.22 4.84 -8.04
CA ARG A 157 -11.43 6.02 -8.87
C ARG A 157 -11.19 7.33 -8.13
N SER A 158 -11.76 7.49 -6.93
CA SER A 158 -11.54 8.69 -6.12
C SER A 158 -10.06 8.89 -5.78
N ARG A 159 -9.33 7.79 -5.60
CA ARG A 159 -7.91 7.83 -5.29
C ARG A 159 -7.05 8.16 -6.52
N LEU A 160 -7.37 7.60 -7.68
CA LEU A 160 -6.71 7.93 -8.95
C LEU A 160 -6.89 9.41 -9.30
N VAL A 161 -8.12 9.95 -9.15
CA VAL A 161 -8.39 11.40 -9.31
C VAL A 161 -7.48 12.22 -8.38
N ALA A 162 -7.46 11.89 -7.08
CA ALA A 162 -6.65 12.62 -6.11
C ALA A 162 -5.14 12.54 -6.40
N LEU A 163 -4.63 11.39 -6.86
CA LEU A 163 -3.22 11.23 -7.23
C LEU A 163 -2.88 12.06 -8.46
N ARG A 164 -3.73 12.05 -9.49
CA ARG A 164 -3.56 12.87 -10.68
C ARG A 164 -3.57 14.37 -10.36
N GLU A 165 -4.50 14.82 -9.52
CA GLU A 165 -4.57 16.22 -9.06
C GLU A 165 -3.34 16.64 -8.23
N MET A 166 -2.67 15.69 -7.58
CA MET A 166 -1.40 15.92 -6.87
C MET A 166 -0.16 15.83 -7.78
N GLY A 167 -0.32 15.54 -9.08
CA GLY A 167 0.77 15.43 -10.05
C GLY A 167 1.51 14.09 -10.03
N HIS A 168 0.88 13.03 -9.53
CA HIS A 168 1.47 11.71 -9.58
C HIS A 168 1.14 10.98 -10.88
N VAL A 169 2.13 10.28 -11.43
CA VAL A 169 1.93 9.32 -12.52
C VAL A 169 1.25 8.09 -11.94
N THR A 170 0.27 7.55 -12.65
CA THR A 170 -0.58 6.44 -12.20
C THR A 170 -0.71 5.33 -13.25
N ASP A 171 0.23 5.25 -14.19
CA ASP A 171 0.30 4.21 -15.22
C ASP A 171 0.58 2.81 -14.63
N LYS A 172 1.21 2.75 -13.45
CA LYS A 172 1.48 1.54 -12.68
C LYS A 172 0.83 1.67 -11.31
N VAL A 173 -0.10 0.79 -11.01
CA VAL A 173 -0.87 0.79 -9.76
C VAL A 173 -0.59 -0.46 -8.94
N GLU A 174 -0.24 -0.29 -7.66
CA GLU A 174 -0.28 -1.35 -6.66
C GLU A 174 -1.56 -1.20 -5.85
N LEU A 175 -2.43 -2.20 -5.91
CA LEU A 175 -3.66 -2.28 -5.12
C LEU A 175 -3.38 -3.04 -3.82
N ILE A 176 -3.82 -2.48 -2.69
CA ILE A 176 -3.72 -3.11 -1.38
C ILE A 176 -5.11 -3.22 -0.79
N VAL A 177 -5.63 -4.45 -0.71
CA VAL A 177 -6.91 -4.77 -0.10
C VAL A 177 -6.69 -5.00 1.38
N LEU A 178 -7.30 -4.17 2.19
CA LEU A 178 -7.28 -4.23 3.65
C LEU A 178 -8.71 -4.27 4.19
N GLY A 179 -8.87 -4.75 5.42
CA GLY A 179 -10.15 -4.71 6.10
C GLY A 179 -10.51 -6.03 6.78
N GLY A 180 -10.17 -6.19 8.03
CA GLY A 180 -10.42 -7.39 8.81
C GLY A 180 -9.63 -8.59 8.28
N THR A 181 -10.29 -9.71 8.12
CA THR A 181 -9.71 -10.95 7.58
C THR A 181 -10.34 -11.24 6.23
N TRP A 182 -9.57 -11.12 5.14
CA TRP A 182 -10.07 -11.34 3.78
C TRP A 182 -10.78 -12.70 3.62
N SER A 183 -10.18 -13.75 4.17
CA SER A 183 -10.70 -15.12 4.05
C SER A 183 -12.01 -15.38 4.83
N ASP A 184 -12.49 -14.42 5.62
CA ASP A 184 -13.80 -14.48 6.28
C ASP A 184 -14.95 -13.98 5.38
N TYR A 185 -14.62 -13.31 4.25
CA TYR A 185 -15.65 -12.83 3.32
C TYR A 185 -16.10 -13.92 2.37
N PRO A 186 -17.39 -13.95 1.97
CA PRO A 186 -17.89 -14.90 0.97
C PRO A 186 -17.15 -14.79 -0.37
N ASP A 187 -16.94 -15.92 -1.05
CA ASP A 187 -16.23 -15.99 -2.35
C ASP A 187 -16.86 -15.07 -3.41
N ALA A 188 -18.20 -14.98 -3.44
CA ALA A 188 -18.91 -14.08 -4.35
C ALA A 188 -18.56 -12.59 -4.10
N TYR A 189 -18.45 -12.19 -2.82
CA TYR A 189 -18.01 -10.85 -2.46
C TYR A 189 -16.55 -10.61 -2.84
N GLN A 190 -15.68 -11.59 -2.59
CA GLN A 190 -14.26 -11.50 -2.95
C GLN A 190 -14.09 -11.32 -4.46
N THR A 191 -14.79 -12.11 -5.27
CA THR A 191 -14.75 -12.05 -6.74
C THR A 191 -15.25 -10.70 -7.23
N TRP A 192 -16.42 -10.24 -6.76
CA TRP A 192 -16.96 -8.93 -7.09
C TRP A 192 -15.99 -7.80 -6.71
N PHE A 193 -15.47 -7.83 -5.49
CA PHE A 193 -14.60 -6.77 -4.98
C PHE A 193 -13.36 -6.60 -5.87
N ILE A 194 -12.69 -7.70 -6.20
CA ILE A 194 -11.48 -7.67 -7.05
C ILE A 194 -11.83 -7.28 -8.49
N THR A 195 -12.93 -7.78 -9.05
CA THR A 195 -13.40 -7.39 -10.40
C THR A 195 -13.58 -5.87 -10.50
N GLU A 196 -14.21 -5.26 -9.51
CA GLU A 196 -14.46 -3.82 -9.48
C GLU A 196 -13.18 -2.98 -9.29
N LEU A 197 -12.15 -3.53 -8.64
CA LEU A 197 -10.82 -2.89 -8.57
C LEU A 197 -10.19 -2.77 -9.95
N PHE A 198 -10.19 -3.87 -10.73
CA PHE A 198 -9.66 -3.88 -12.10
C PHE A 198 -10.49 -2.99 -13.01
N ARG A 199 -11.84 -3.07 -12.94
CA ARG A 199 -12.75 -2.22 -13.72
C ARG A 199 -12.48 -0.74 -13.50
N ALA A 200 -12.28 -0.31 -12.25
CA ALA A 200 -11.98 1.09 -11.94
C ALA A 200 -10.66 1.57 -12.56
N CYS A 201 -9.64 0.71 -12.61
CA CYS A 201 -8.37 1.00 -13.28
C CYS A 201 -8.52 1.06 -14.80
N ASN A 202 -9.32 0.15 -15.39
CA ASN A 202 -9.55 0.07 -16.84
C ASN A 202 -10.36 1.27 -17.35
N ASP A 203 -11.36 1.71 -16.59
CA ASP A 203 -12.25 2.80 -16.98
C ASP A 203 -11.60 4.17 -16.81
N PHE A 204 -10.65 4.33 -15.88
CA PHE A 204 -10.05 5.62 -15.59
C PHE A 204 -9.11 6.08 -16.70
N GLY A 205 -9.64 6.91 -17.63
CA GLY A 205 -8.85 7.52 -18.70
C GLY A 205 -8.65 6.65 -19.95
N GLY A 206 -9.24 5.45 -20.02
CA GLY A 206 -9.03 4.50 -21.11
C GLY A 206 -10.29 4.11 -21.89
N ARG A 207 -11.34 3.71 -21.23
CA ARG A 207 -12.60 3.32 -21.88
C ARG A 207 -13.59 4.49 -21.93
N PRO A 208 -14.33 4.68 -23.03
CA PRO A 208 -15.54 5.49 -23.00
C PRO A 208 -16.52 4.84 -22.02
N ILE A 209 -16.76 5.50 -20.88
CA ILE A 209 -17.76 5.03 -19.92
C ILE A 209 -19.12 5.40 -20.48
N ALA A 210 -19.98 4.42 -20.72
CA ALA A 210 -21.39 4.68 -21.03
C ALA A 210 -22.05 5.26 -19.76
N GLY A 211 -22.32 6.56 -19.76
CA GLY A 211 -22.86 7.30 -18.61
C GLY A 211 -21.79 7.75 -17.60
N ASP A 212 -22.24 8.46 -16.55
CA ASP A 212 -21.43 8.89 -15.40
C ASP A 212 -21.41 7.75 -14.36
N ALA A 213 -20.69 6.64 -14.63
CA ALA A 213 -20.69 5.44 -13.78
C ALA A 213 -20.44 5.71 -12.28
N PRO A 214 -19.56 6.63 -11.86
CA PRO A 214 -19.42 6.97 -10.44
C PRO A 214 -20.65 7.65 -9.85
N GLU A 215 -21.28 8.56 -10.60
CA GLU A 215 -22.48 9.28 -10.17
C GLU A 215 -23.70 8.36 -10.17
N GLU A 216 -23.76 7.39 -11.09
CA GLU A 216 -24.81 6.36 -11.10
C GLU A 216 -24.69 5.43 -9.89
N ARG A 217 -23.49 5.00 -9.54
CA ARG A 217 -23.22 4.20 -8.34
C ARG A 217 -23.58 4.97 -7.07
N ASP A 218 -23.18 6.24 -6.95
CA ASP A 218 -23.54 7.09 -5.81
C ASP A 218 -25.07 7.20 -5.68
N ARG A 219 -25.79 7.42 -6.80
CA ARG A 219 -27.26 7.45 -6.80
C ARG A 219 -27.87 6.11 -6.38
N ALA A 220 -27.33 4.98 -6.84
CA ALA A 220 -27.81 3.66 -6.50
C ALA A 220 -27.64 3.37 -4.99
N TYR A 221 -26.49 3.69 -4.40
CA TYR A 221 -26.27 3.55 -2.95
C TYR A 221 -27.24 4.42 -2.14
N ARG A 222 -27.46 5.67 -2.53
CA ARG A 222 -28.42 6.55 -1.87
C ARG A 222 -29.86 6.07 -2.02
N ALA A 223 -30.22 5.52 -3.17
CA ALA A 223 -31.55 4.92 -3.40
C ALA A 223 -31.78 3.69 -2.49
N CYS A 224 -30.72 2.97 -2.11
CA CYS A 224 -30.78 1.93 -1.09
C CYS A 224 -30.95 2.49 0.35
N GLY A 225 -30.79 3.80 0.57
CA GLY A 225 -30.84 4.43 1.89
C GLY A 225 -29.48 4.55 2.58
N LEU A 226 -28.39 4.23 1.89
CA LEU A 226 -27.04 4.42 2.41
C LEU A 226 -26.61 5.89 2.34
N THR A 227 -25.82 6.31 3.31
CA THR A 227 -25.28 7.67 3.41
C THR A 227 -23.76 7.64 3.63
N TYR A 228 -23.09 8.74 3.28
CA TYR A 228 -21.71 9.03 3.67
C TYR A 228 -21.59 10.26 4.58
N ASP A 229 -22.72 10.77 5.07
CA ASP A 229 -22.71 11.84 6.07
C ASP A 229 -22.18 11.29 7.40
N LYS A 230 -21.03 11.82 7.85
CA LYS A 230 -20.34 11.32 9.04
C LYS A 230 -21.22 11.43 10.30
N ASP A 231 -21.92 12.53 10.48
CA ASP A 231 -22.71 12.77 11.68
C ASP A 231 -23.93 11.82 11.73
N GLU A 232 -24.52 11.55 10.58
CA GLU A 232 -25.60 10.57 10.47
C GLU A 232 -25.10 9.14 10.70
N LEU A 233 -23.96 8.75 10.15
CA LEU A 233 -23.35 7.44 10.38
C LEU A 233 -23.02 7.23 11.86
N VAL A 234 -22.47 8.24 12.53
CA VAL A 234 -22.22 8.19 13.98
C VAL A 234 -23.54 7.99 14.74
N ARG A 235 -24.58 8.79 14.43
CA ARG A 235 -25.90 8.64 15.11
C ARG A 235 -26.48 7.24 14.91
N ARG A 236 -26.42 6.68 13.68
CA ARG A 236 -26.96 5.35 13.36
C ARG A 236 -26.25 4.18 14.06
N THR A 237 -25.00 4.39 14.49
CA THR A 237 -24.15 3.34 15.07
C THR A 237 -23.81 3.54 16.54
N MET A 238 -24.10 4.72 17.11
CA MET A 238 -23.71 5.14 18.47
C MET A 238 -24.14 4.15 19.55
N GLU A 239 -25.39 3.67 19.50
CA GLU A 239 -25.91 2.70 20.48
C GLU A 239 -25.17 1.35 20.41
N LEU A 240 -24.91 0.86 19.18
CA LEU A 240 -24.16 -0.39 18.99
C LEU A 240 -22.70 -0.23 19.45
N GLN A 241 -22.08 0.91 19.14
CA GLN A 241 -20.71 1.19 19.58
C GLN A 241 -20.61 1.24 21.10
N ALA A 242 -21.54 1.91 21.78
CA ALA A 242 -21.59 1.95 23.24
C ALA A 242 -21.66 0.54 23.83
N LYS A 243 -22.58 -0.31 23.36
CA LYS A 243 -22.71 -1.69 23.81
C LYS A 243 -21.45 -2.54 23.56
N VAL A 244 -20.75 -2.29 22.45
CA VAL A 244 -19.46 -2.96 22.16
C VAL A 244 -18.37 -2.49 23.12
N ASN A 245 -18.27 -1.21 23.41
CA ASN A 245 -17.31 -0.64 24.37
C ASN A 245 -17.57 -1.15 25.80
N GLU A 246 -18.85 -1.27 26.21
CA GLU A 246 -19.27 -1.83 27.50
C GLU A 246 -19.07 -3.35 27.59
N GLY A 247 -18.85 -4.03 26.45
CA GLY A 247 -18.73 -5.50 26.38
C GLY A 247 -20.04 -6.26 26.49
N THR A 248 -21.20 -5.57 26.44
CA THR A 248 -22.55 -6.15 26.45
C THR A 248 -22.96 -6.69 25.08
N LEU A 249 -22.24 -6.32 24.02
CA LEU A 249 -22.37 -6.81 22.65
C LEU A 249 -20.98 -7.06 22.06
N THR A 250 -20.82 -8.15 21.32
CA THR A 250 -19.58 -8.38 20.57
C THR A 250 -19.55 -7.56 19.29
N TYR A 251 -18.34 -7.29 18.77
CA TYR A 251 -18.18 -6.65 17.46
C TYR A 251 -18.92 -7.45 16.36
N ASN A 252 -18.79 -8.77 16.35
CA ASN A 252 -19.41 -9.62 15.33
C ASN A 252 -20.94 -9.53 15.34
N GLU A 253 -21.56 -9.52 16.52
CA GLU A 253 -23.02 -9.35 16.66
C GLU A 253 -23.46 -7.97 16.19
N ALA A 254 -22.71 -6.90 16.54
CA ALA A 254 -22.99 -5.55 16.07
C ALA A 254 -22.95 -5.45 14.54
N ILE A 255 -21.89 -6.00 13.92
CA ILE A 255 -21.72 -6.00 12.46
C ILE A 255 -22.79 -6.84 11.77
N SER A 256 -23.15 -8.00 12.33
CA SER A 256 -24.24 -8.83 11.79
C SER A 256 -25.57 -8.05 11.77
N ARG A 257 -25.89 -7.30 12.84
CA ARG A 257 -27.08 -6.44 12.88
C ARG A 257 -27.03 -5.31 11.85
N ILE A 258 -25.85 -4.69 11.63
CA ILE A 258 -25.67 -3.64 10.62
C ILE A 258 -25.85 -4.22 9.21
N ASN A 259 -25.24 -5.37 8.91
CA ASN A 259 -25.32 -6.00 7.60
C ASN A 259 -26.72 -6.55 7.27
N GLN A 260 -27.55 -6.82 8.27
CA GLN A 260 -28.94 -7.23 8.10
C GLN A 260 -29.92 -6.06 7.86
N ARG A 261 -29.48 -4.81 7.95
CA ARG A 261 -30.33 -3.66 7.64
C ARG A 261 -30.71 -3.62 6.17
N ASP A 262 -31.92 -3.19 5.89
CA ASP A 262 -32.50 -3.16 4.53
C ASP A 262 -31.62 -2.46 3.50
N GLU A 263 -30.97 -1.37 3.91
CA GLU A 263 -30.09 -0.62 3.01
C GLU A 263 -28.89 -1.44 2.52
N TRP A 264 -28.26 -2.24 3.38
CA TRP A 264 -27.17 -3.13 2.99
C TRP A 264 -27.65 -4.37 2.24
N GLN A 265 -28.81 -4.90 2.59
CA GLN A 265 -29.42 -6.03 1.88
C GLN A 265 -29.75 -5.65 0.43
N ARG A 266 -30.35 -4.46 0.21
CA ARG A 266 -30.62 -3.94 -1.14
C ARG A 266 -29.34 -3.69 -1.93
N ALA A 267 -28.32 -3.08 -1.31
CA ALA A 267 -27.05 -2.81 -1.98
C ALA A 267 -26.34 -4.12 -2.39
N SER A 268 -26.39 -5.17 -1.57
CA SER A 268 -25.73 -6.44 -1.84
C SER A 268 -26.28 -7.17 -3.07
N GLN A 269 -27.53 -6.90 -3.48
CA GLN A 269 -28.17 -7.57 -4.61
C GLN A 269 -27.48 -7.29 -5.97
N TRP A 270 -26.84 -6.14 -6.13
CA TRP A 270 -26.11 -5.79 -7.34
C TRP A 270 -24.57 -5.82 -7.17
N GLN A 271 -24.09 -6.13 -5.96
CA GLN A 271 -22.66 -6.34 -5.69
C GLN A 271 -22.25 -7.76 -6.09
N THR A 272 -22.33 -8.08 -7.38
CA THR A 272 -22.07 -9.42 -7.91
C THR A 272 -21.13 -9.36 -9.11
N ALA A 273 -20.27 -10.37 -9.24
CA ALA A 273 -19.48 -10.67 -10.43
C ALA A 273 -19.13 -12.16 -10.42
N ASP A 274 -19.01 -12.74 -11.60
CA ASP A 274 -18.54 -14.10 -11.74
C ASP A 274 -17.05 -14.17 -12.15
N THR A 275 -16.53 -15.38 -12.30
CA THR A 275 -15.14 -15.59 -12.69
C THR A 275 -14.85 -15.09 -14.10
N GLN A 276 -15.83 -15.11 -15.02
CA GLN A 276 -15.66 -14.62 -16.39
C GLN A 276 -15.58 -13.09 -16.40
N ASP A 277 -16.37 -12.42 -15.57
CA ASP A 277 -16.28 -10.97 -15.37
C ASP A 277 -14.88 -10.59 -14.89
N LEU A 278 -14.36 -11.30 -13.88
CA LEU A 278 -13.02 -11.08 -13.35
C LEU A 278 -11.94 -11.28 -14.44
N MET A 279 -11.99 -12.38 -15.16
CA MET A 279 -11.02 -12.69 -16.23
C MET A 279 -11.05 -11.65 -17.35
N ARG A 280 -12.25 -11.16 -17.73
CA ARG A 280 -12.41 -10.09 -18.73
C ARG A 280 -11.76 -8.78 -18.28
N GLU A 281 -11.98 -8.39 -17.01
CA GLU A 281 -11.38 -7.17 -16.47
C GLU A 281 -9.87 -7.31 -16.27
N GLN A 282 -9.38 -8.48 -15.88
CA GLN A 282 -7.93 -8.75 -15.82
C GLN A 282 -7.30 -8.66 -17.21
N LEU A 283 -7.86 -9.31 -18.23
CA LEU A 283 -7.33 -9.27 -19.58
C LEU A 283 -7.29 -7.83 -20.14
N ALA A 284 -8.35 -7.06 -19.92
CA ALA A 284 -8.39 -5.67 -20.32
C ALA A 284 -7.33 -4.80 -19.60
N ASN A 285 -6.94 -5.17 -18.39
CA ASN A 285 -5.96 -4.42 -17.61
C ASN A 285 -4.51 -4.64 -18.09
N GLU A 286 -4.22 -5.65 -18.88
CA GLU A 286 -2.88 -5.89 -19.42
C GLU A 286 -2.39 -4.71 -20.27
N ASP A 287 -3.31 -4.03 -20.99
CA ASP A 287 -3.05 -2.89 -21.88
C ASP A 287 -3.67 -1.59 -21.41
N ALA A 288 -4.25 -1.56 -20.20
CA ALA A 288 -4.91 -0.37 -19.68
C ALA A 288 -3.92 0.78 -19.41
N ALA A 289 -4.44 2.02 -19.43
CA ALA A 289 -3.65 3.21 -19.06
C ALA A 289 -3.18 3.17 -17.58
N HIS A 290 -3.90 2.46 -16.72
CA HIS A 290 -3.59 2.29 -15.30
C HIS A 290 -3.49 0.79 -14.96
N ARG A 291 -2.32 0.22 -15.26
CA ARG A 291 -2.08 -1.21 -15.12
C ARG A 291 -1.82 -1.61 -13.68
N VAL A 292 -2.45 -2.69 -13.23
CA VAL A 292 -2.25 -3.25 -11.91
C VAL A 292 -0.96 -4.09 -11.90
N VAL A 293 0.13 -3.51 -11.38
CA VAL A 293 1.46 -4.13 -11.29
C VAL A 293 1.73 -4.81 -9.96
N GLY A 294 0.75 -4.81 -9.06
CA GLY A 294 0.78 -5.52 -7.78
C GLY A 294 -0.62 -5.55 -7.17
N LEU A 295 -1.04 -6.70 -6.67
CA LEU A 295 -2.24 -6.88 -5.85
C LEU A 295 -1.86 -7.55 -4.54
N THR A 296 -2.17 -6.87 -3.44
CA THR A 296 -1.88 -7.32 -2.09
C THR A 296 -3.19 -7.60 -1.35
N ILE A 297 -3.26 -8.72 -0.66
CA ILE A 297 -4.40 -9.11 0.19
C ILE A 297 -3.89 -9.33 1.62
N GLU A 298 -4.67 -8.84 2.61
CA GLU A 298 -4.40 -9.04 4.03
C GLU A 298 -5.29 -10.15 4.60
N THR A 299 -4.67 -11.16 5.24
CA THR A 299 -5.40 -12.25 5.88
C THR A 299 -4.67 -12.80 7.10
N ARG A 300 -5.23 -13.85 7.74
CA ARG A 300 -4.68 -14.53 8.90
C ARG A 300 -3.91 -15.80 8.49
N PRO A 301 -2.84 -16.18 9.21
CA PRO A 301 -2.05 -17.35 8.87
C PRO A 301 -2.82 -18.68 9.00
N ASP A 302 -3.74 -18.79 9.97
CA ASP A 302 -4.56 -20.00 10.20
C ASP A 302 -5.57 -20.29 9.06
N LEU A 303 -5.83 -19.32 8.19
CA LEU A 303 -6.72 -19.46 7.03
C LEU A 303 -5.96 -19.65 5.70
N ILE A 304 -4.65 -19.79 5.77
CA ILE A 304 -3.81 -20.01 4.59
C ILE A 304 -3.56 -21.51 4.41
N THR A 305 -4.12 -22.04 3.33
CA THR A 305 -3.88 -23.40 2.84
C THR A 305 -3.38 -23.34 1.39
N PRO A 306 -2.87 -24.43 0.81
CA PRO A 306 -2.53 -24.47 -0.62
C PRO A 306 -3.70 -24.09 -1.53
N GLU A 307 -4.94 -24.46 -1.16
CA GLU A 307 -6.17 -24.17 -1.89
C GLU A 307 -6.51 -22.67 -1.82
N SER A 308 -6.49 -22.07 -0.62
CA SER A 308 -6.75 -20.63 -0.44
C SER A 308 -5.68 -19.78 -1.12
N ALA A 309 -4.41 -20.22 -1.12
CA ALA A 309 -3.32 -19.57 -1.84
C ALA A 309 -3.59 -19.58 -3.36
N ARG A 310 -4.00 -20.73 -3.94
CA ARG A 310 -4.39 -20.80 -5.35
C ARG A 310 -5.60 -19.92 -5.66
N ALA A 311 -6.61 -19.90 -4.81
CA ALA A 311 -7.79 -19.04 -4.98
C ALA A 311 -7.37 -17.55 -5.00
N MET A 312 -6.54 -17.10 -4.05
CA MET A 312 -6.02 -15.74 -4.05
C MET A 312 -5.16 -15.44 -5.29
N ARG A 313 -4.41 -16.43 -5.79
CA ARG A 313 -3.65 -16.25 -7.03
C ARG A 313 -4.55 -16.07 -8.26
N ARG A 314 -5.68 -16.81 -8.37
CA ARG A 314 -6.68 -16.61 -9.44
C ARG A 314 -7.29 -15.21 -9.42
N LEU A 315 -7.46 -14.62 -8.24
CA LEU A 315 -7.86 -13.22 -8.10
C LEU A 315 -6.79 -12.22 -8.62
N GLY A 316 -5.59 -12.68 -8.98
CA GLY A 316 -4.48 -11.84 -9.44
C GLY A 316 -3.52 -11.38 -8.34
N CYS A 317 -3.68 -11.87 -7.11
CA CYS A 317 -2.84 -11.53 -5.97
C CYS A 317 -1.39 -11.99 -6.17
N THR A 318 -0.43 -11.14 -5.80
CA THR A 318 1.02 -11.41 -5.88
C THR A 318 1.73 -11.25 -4.54
N LYS A 319 1.09 -10.60 -3.57
CA LYS A 319 1.63 -10.38 -2.22
C LYS A 319 0.56 -10.63 -1.15
N ILE A 320 0.91 -11.42 -0.15
CA ILE A 320 0.06 -11.65 1.02
C ILE A 320 0.62 -10.92 2.23
N GLN A 321 -0.26 -10.22 2.94
CA GLN A 321 0.03 -9.66 4.26
C GLN A 321 -0.58 -10.55 5.32
N MET A 322 0.27 -11.13 6.18
CA MET A 322 -0.18 -11.96 7.30
C MET A 322 -0.05 -11.25 8.64
N GLY A 323 -1.12 -11.17 9.39
CA GLY A 323 -1.06 -10.75 10.78
C GLY A 323 -0.60 -11.88 11.70
N ILE A 324 0.70 -12.14 11.83
CA ILE A 324 1.21 -13.15 12.76
C ILE A 324 1.32 -12.61 14.19
N GLN A 325 1.74 -11.38 14.33
CA GLN A 325 1.88 -10.54 15.52
C GLN A 325 3.06 -10.94 16.43
N SER A 326 3.26 -12.21 16.73
CA SER A 326 4.33 -12.79 17.54
C SER A 326 4.60 -14.25 17.12
N LEU A 327 5.71 -14.82 17.51
CA LEU A 327 6.04 -16.26 17.44
C LEU A 327 6.18 -16.89 18.85
N ASP A 328 5.89 -16.14 19.92
CA ASP A 328 5.75 -16.70 21.27
C ASP A 328 4.31 -17.14 21.49
N GLN A 329 4.09 -18.46 21.62
CA GLN A 329 2.76 -19.03 21.79
C GLN A 329 2.04 -18.50 23.04
N ARG A 330 2.77 -18.26 24.15
CA ARG A 330 2.18 -17.72 25.39
C ARG A 330 1.65 -16.30 25.14
N VAL A 331 2.37 -15.47 24.37
CA VAL A 331 1.94 -14.12 24.00
C VAL A 331 0.72 -14.19 23.08
N LEU A 332 0.73 -15.08 22.08
CA LEU A 332 -0.42 -15.28 21.18
C LEU A 332 -1.69 -15.69 21.98
N ASP A 333 -1.55 -16.64 22.91
CA ASP A 333 -2.66 -17.14 23.72
C ASP A 333 -3.18 -16.06 24.69
N ALA A 334 -2.27 -15.34 25.37
CA ALA A 334 -2.64 -14.23 26.26
C ALA A 334 -3.43 -13.14 25.54
N ASN A 335 -3.13 -12.89 24.27
CA ASN A 335 -3.82 -11.92 23.44
C ASN A 335 -5.03 -12.47 22.66
N ARG A 336 -5.46 -13.69 22.92
CA ARG A 336 -6.58 -14.39 22.24
C ARG A 336 -6.42 -14.42 20.74
N ARG A 337 -5.18 -14.65 20.27
CA ARG A 337 -4.91 -14.67 18.83
C ARG A 337 -5.47 -15.94 18.17
N HIS A 338 -5.60 -17.05 18.91
CA HIS A 338 -6.11 -18.33 18.43
C HIS A 338 -5.41 -18.84 17.18
N VAL A 339 -4.09 -18.74 17.16
CA VAL A 339 -3.21 -19.21 16.08
C VAL A 339 -2.00 -19.85 16.71
N SER A 340 -1.61 -21.03 16.26
CA SER A 340 -0.38 -21.66 16.71
C SER A 340 0.83 -21.23 15.86
N VAL A 341 2.03 -21.33 16.45
CA VAL A 341 3.30 -21.07 15.73
C VAL A 341 3.46 -22.05 14.56
N GLU A 342 2.96 -23.29 14.70
CA GLU A 342 2.97 -24.30 13.64
C GLU A 342 2.05 -23.91 12.47
N GLN A 343 0.87 -23.34 12.74
CA GLN A 343 -0.01 -22.80 11.69
C GLN A 343 0.65 -21.62 10.96
N ILE A 344 1.37 -20.76 11.69
CA ILE A 344 2.16 -19.70 11.08
C ILE A 344 3.21 -20.28 10.15
N ALA A 345 3.99 -21.29 10.60
CA ALA A 345 4.99 -21.95 9.77
C ALA A 345 4.38 -22.64 8.54
N ALA A 346 3.24 -23.30 8.69
CA ALA A 346 2.50 -23.92 7.58
C ALA A 346 2.06 -22.87 6.54
N ALA A 347 1.60 -21.70 6.97
CA ALA A 347 1.24 -20.60 6.09
C ALA A 347 2.45 -20.06 5.31
N PHE A 348 3.58 -19.87 5.96
CA PHE A 348 4.82 -19.48 5.26
C PHE A 348 5.22 -20.50 4.20
N ARG A 349 5.18 -21.80 4.54
CA ARG A 349 5.43 -22.88 3.59
C ARG A 349 4.51 -22.81 2.36
N ALA A 350 3.19 -22.72 2.57
CA ALA A 350 2.19 -22.69 1.51
C ALA A 350 2.39 -21.49 0.59
N LEU A 351 2.58 -20.30 1.15
CA LEU A 351 2.77 -19.07 0.38
C LEU A 351 4.08 -19.05 -0.40
N ARG A 352 5.16 -19.57 0.18
CA ARG A 352 6.47 -19.60 -0.48
C ARG A 352 6.45 -20.55 -1.68
N LEU A 353 5.89 -21.74 -1.52
CA LEU A 353 5.72 -22.71 -2.63
C LEU A 353 4.78 -22.18 -3.72
N ALA A 354 3.77 -21.38 -3.35
CA ALA A 354 2.91 -20.69 -4.31
C ALA A 354 3.54 -19.40 -4.89
N GLY A 355 4.78 -19.07 -4.57
CA GLY A 355 5.53 -17.95 -5.15
C GLY A 355 5.15 -16.56 -4.63
N PHE A 356 4.29 -16.44 -3.62
CA PHE A 356 3.90 -15.13 -3.10
C PHE A 356 5.06 -14.38 -2.44
N LYS A 357 5.06 -13.06 -2.61
CA LYS A 357 5.78 -12.16 -1.72
C LYS A 357 5.08 -12.16 -0.36
N ILE A 358 5.83 -12.44 0.70
CA ILE A 358 5.31 -12.62 2.05
C ILE A 358 5.62 -11.37 2.89
N GLN A 359 4.58 -10.62 3.25
CA GLN A 359 4.67 -9.53 4.20
C GLN A 359 3.97 -9.93 5.49
N ILE A 360 4.60 -9.64 6.63
CA ILE A 360 4.00 -9.95 7.93
C ILE A 360 3.79 -8.69 8.78
N HIS A 361 2.82 -8.76 9.67
CA HIS A 361 2.67 -7.82 10.77
C HIS A 361 3.24 -8.45 12.03
N PHE A 362 4.20 -7.78 12.64
CA PHE A 362 4.80 -8.14 13.91
C PHE A 362 4.56 -7.01 14.92
N MET A 363 4.19 -7.35 16.14
CA MET A 363 3.81 -6.38 17.15
C MET A 363 4.70 -6.48 18.38
N ALA A 364 5.33 -5.38 18.74
CA ALA A 364 5.99 -5.21 20.02
C ALA A 364 4.99 -4.82 21.12
N ASN A 365 5.30 -5.14 22.37
CA ASN A 365 4.52 -4.77 23.55
C ASN A 365 3.11 -5.38 23.58
N LEU A 366 2.96 -6.62 23.14
CA LEU A 366 1.72 -7.37 23.37
C LEU A 366 1.60 -7.78 24.84
N LEU A 367 0.37 -8.06 25.29
CA LEU A 367 0.12 -8.56 26.64
C LEU A 367 0.97 -9.81 26.93
N GLY A 368 1.68 -9.81 28.05
CA GLY A 368 2.55 -10.93 28.48
C GLY A 368 3.95 -10.93 27.89
N SER A 369 4.30 -9.95 27.04
CA SER A 369 5.68 -9.78 26.55
C SER A 369 6.48 -8.76 27.37
N THR A 370 7.80 -8.75 27.15
CA THR A 370 8.76 -7.77 27.67
C THR A 370 9.66 -7.30 26.53
N PRO A 371 10.36 -6.15 26.65
CA PRO A 371 11.27 -5.69 25.59
C PRO A 371 12.31 -6.74 25.18
N GLU A 372 12.84 -7.48 26.14
CA GLU A 372 13.83 -8.52 25.85
C GLU A 372 13.22 -9.75 25.15
N ALA A 373 12.01 -10.17 25.58
CA ALA A 373 11.27 -11.25 24.92
C ALA A 373 10.89 -10.86 23.47
N ASP A 374 10.45 -9.63 23.24
CA ASP A 374 10.13 -9.13 21.90
C ASP A 374 11.34 -9.12 20.97
N LYS A 375 12.56 -8.75 21.47
CA LYS A 375 13.83 -8.82 20.71
C LYS A 375 14.14 -10.27 20.29
N GLN A 376 14.02 -11.21 21.22
CA GLN A 376 14.29 -12.62 20.93
C GLN A 376 13.27 -13.20 19.96
N ASP A 377 12.00 -12.83 20.08
CA ASP A 377 10.94 -13.25 19.20
C ASP A 377 11.13 -12.70 17.76
N TYR A 378 11.51 -11.42 17.63
CA TYR A 378 11.85 -10.84 16.34
C TYR A 378 13.11 -11.48 15.73
N LEU A 379 14.15 -11.72 16.52
CA LEU A 379 15.35 -12.41 16.06
C LEU A 379 15.01 -13.80 15.52
N ARG A 380 14.11 -14.55 16.20
CA ARG A 380 13.61 -15.83 15.72
C ARG A 380 12.90 -15.68 14.38
N LEU A 381 12.06 -14.67 14.19
CA LEU A 381 11.35 -14.42 12.94
C LEU A 381 12.29 -14.28 11.74
N VAL A 382 13.42 -13.59 11.92
CA VAL A 382 14.34 -13.25 10.83
C VAL A 382 15.51 -14.23 10.69
N SER A 383 15.62 -15.25 11.56
CA SER A 383 16.69 -16.25 11.53
C SER A 383 16.23 -17.70 11.39
N ASP A 384 15.00 -18.04 11.82
CA ASP A 384 14.46 -19.41 11.74
C ASP A 384 14.00 -19.71 10.29
N PRO A 385 14.54 -20.78 9.64
CA PRO A 385 14.23 -21.12 8.25
C PRO A 385 12.75 -21.37 7.95
N ARG A 386 11.91 -21.58 8.97
CA ARG A 386 10.45 -21.74 8.82
C ARG A 386 9.75 -20.45 8.42
N PHE A 387 10.34 -19.29 8.71
CA PHE A 387 9.70 -17.99 8.54
C PHE A 387 10.38 -17.14 7.47
N LEU A 388 11.39 -16.35 7.79
CA LEU A 388 12.19 -15.51 6.89
C LEU A 388 11.33 -14.67 5.92
N PRO A 389 10.59 -13.65 6.42
CA PRO A 389 9.68 -12.85 5.60
C PRO A 389 10.41 -11.97 4.59
N ASP A 390 9.73 -11.66 3.47
CA ASP A 390 10.22 -10.70 2.48
C ASP A 390 10.03 -9.24 2.95
N GLU A 391 8.94 -8.97 3.67
CA GLU A 391 8.65 -7.66 4.27
C GLU A 391 8.06 -7.80 5.68
N VAL A 392 8.39 -6.82 6.53
CA VAL A 392 7.84 -6.69 7.89
C VAL A 392 7.19 -5.33 8.07
N LYS A 393 6.01 -5.32 8.68
CA LYS A 393 5.43 -4.17 9.35
C LYS A 393 5.64 -4.37 10.86
N LEU A 394 6.55 -3.61 11.42
CA LEU A 394 6.92 -3.69 12.83
C LEU A 394 6.16 -2.62 13.62
N TYR A 395 5.14 -3.04 14.36
CA TYR A 395 4.24 -2.11 15.05
C TYR A 395 4.34 -2.22 16.57
N PRO A 396 4.52 -1.11 17.30
CA PRO A 396 4.23 -1.13 18.73
C PRO A 396 2.71 -1.26 18.96
N CYS A 397 2.32 -2.03 19.96
CA CYS A 397 0.95 -2.10 20.41
C CYS A 397 0.51 -0.72 20.92
N CYS A 398 -0.60 -0.23 20.40
CA CYS A 398 -1.23 1.02 20.83
C CYS A 398 -2.63 0.72 21.36
N LEU A 399 -2.94 1.29 22.54
CA LEU A 399 -4.24 1.18 23.16
C LEU A 399 -5.22 2.17 22.54
N VAL A 400 -6.38 1.66 22.10
CA VAL A 400 -7.50 2.48 21.65
C VAL A 400 -8.75 2.16 22.46
N GLU A 401 -9.66 3.11 22.59
CA GLU A 401 -10.83 3.02 23.47
C GLU A 401 -11.70 1.79 23.18
N SER A 402 -11.92 1.46 21.90
CA SER A 402 -12.77 0.34 21.48
C SER A 402 -12.09 -1.03 21.58
N SER A 403 -10.85 -1.14 22.06
CA SER A 403 -10.17 -2.43 22.24
C SER A 403 -10.46 -3.06 23.60
N ARG A 404 -10.52 -4.40 23.66
CA ARG A 404 -10.67 -5.11 24.93
C ARG A 404 -9.46 -4.97 25.86
N LEU A 405 -8.31 -4.55 25.33
CA LEU A 405 -7.09 -4.29 26.08
C LEU A 405 -7.27 -3.15 27.10
N MET A 406 -8.28 -2.27 26.91
CA MET A 406 -8.63 -1.19 27.86
C MET A 406 -8.86 -1.69 29.28
N GLN A 407 -9.56 -2.82 29.44
CA GLN A 407 -9.83 -3.37 30.77
C GLN A 407 -8.53 -3.80 31.48
N LEU A 408 -7.59 -4.36 30.74
CA LEU A 408 -6.28 -4.79 31.25
C LEU A 408 -5.35 -3.61 31.55
N TYR A 409 -5.48 -2.52 30.81
CA TYR A 409 -4.79 -1.26 31.09
C TYR A 409 -5.28 -0.65 32.40
N HIS A 410 -6.61 -0.56 32.60
CA HIS A 410 -7.17 -0.01 33.83
C HIS A 410 -6.86 -0.86 35.08
N SER A 411 -6.74 -2.17 34.94
CA SER A 411 -6.32 -3.06 36.04
C SER A 411 -4.80 -3.08 36.28
N GLY A 412 -4.01 -2.42 35.44
CA GLY A 412 -2.55 -2.45 35.51
C GLY A 412 -1.89 -3.72 34.95
N ALA A 413 -2.68 -4.65 34.39
CA ALA A 413 -2.18 -5.92 33.84
C ALA A 413 -1.40 -5.74 32.52
N TRP A 414 -1.62 -4.65 31.80
CA TRP A 414 -0.84 -4.24 30.64
C TRP A 414 -0.49 -2.74 30.72
N GLN A 415 0.74 -2.42 30.36
CA GLN A 415 1.23 -1.04 30.24
C GLN A 415 2.09 -0.89 28.98
N PRO A 416 2.07 0.27 28.30
CA PRO A 416 3.00 0.51 27.19
C PRO A 416 4.44 0.59 27.69
N TYR A 417 5.40 0.14 26.86
CA TYR A 417 6.82 0.36 27.13
C TYR A 417 7.14 1.85 27.18
N ALA A 418 8.16 2.20 27.98
CA ALA A 418 8.72 3.54 27.96
C ALA A 418 9.28 3.88 26.56
N GLU A 419 9.31 5.16 26.19
CA GLU A 419 9.71 5.59 24.85
C GLU A 419 11.12 5.11 24.49
N ASP A 420 12.08 5.24 25.40
CA ASP A 420 13.47 4.80 25.16
C ASP A 420 13.58 3.26 25.03
N GLU A 421 12.88 2.51 25.85
CA GLU A 421 12.83 1.04 25.76
C GLU A 421 12.26 0.60 24.40
N LEU A 422 11.20 1.27 23.94
CA LEU A 422 10.61 0.98 22.63
C LEU A 422 11.57 1.33 21.49
N ILE A 423 12.26 2.46 21.55
CA ILE A 423 13.22 2.87 20.52
C ILE A 423 14.39 1.89 20.47
N ASP A 424 14.95 1.51 21.62
CA ASP A 424 16.07 0.59 21.71
C ASP A 424 15.71 -0.82 21.21
N LEU A 425 14.49 -1.29 21.48
CA LEU A 425 13.94 -2.51 20.90
C LEU A 425 13.88 -2.42 19.36
N LEU A 426 13.28 -1.35 18.82
CA LEU A 426 13.13 -1.18 17.37
C LEU A 426 14.48 -0.98 16.65
N VAL A 427 15.47 -0.39 17.31
CA VAL A 427 16.87 -0.31 16.83
C VAL A 427 17.46 -1.72 16.74
N ALA A 428 17.34 -2.52 17.80
CA ALA A 428 17.84 -3.90 17.80
C ALA A 428 17.19 -4.73 16.69
N ASP A 429 15.87 -4.67 16.53
CA ASP A 429 15.12 -5.36 15.49
C ASP A 429 15.54 -4.91 14.08
N THR A 430 15.74 -3.60 13.89
CA THR A 430 16.18 -3.06 12.59
C THR A 430 17.58 -3.54 12.23
N LEU A 431 18.51 -3.59 13.19
CA LEU A 431 19.87 -4.06 12.98
C LEU A 431 19.94 -5.58 12.76
N ALA A 432 19.04 -6.36 13.39
CA ALA A 432 18.94 -7.80 13.20
C ALA A 432 18.33 -8.18 11.83
N THR A 433 17.62 -7.26 11.18
CA THR A 433 16.90 -7.53 9.92
C THR A 433 17.86 -7.85 8.77
N PRO A 434 17.70 -8.98 8.06
CA PRO A 434 18.60 -9.40 6.99
C PRO A 434 18.51 -8.49 5.75
N ALA A 435 19.54 -8.56 4.92
CA ALA A 435 19.69 -7.75 3.71
C ALA A 435 18.60 -7.98 2.65
N TYR A 436 17.92 -9.11 2.71
CA TYR A 436 16.80 -9.47 1.79
C TYR A 436 15.41 -9.15 2.35
N THR A 437 15.30 -8.66 3.58
CA THR A 437 14.02 -8.30 4.20
C THR A 437 13.84 -6.77 4.22
N ARG A 438 12.61 -6.29 4.04
CA ARG A 438 12.27 -4.88 4.08
C ARG A 438 11.38 -4.55 5.28
N ILE A 439 11.79 -3.61 6.13
CA ILE A 439 10.88 -3.04 7.12
C ILE A 439 10.06 -1.94 6.46
N SER A 440 8.83 -2.26 6.08
CA SER A 440 7.97 -1.37 5.30
C SER A 440 7.32 -0.28 6.14
N ARG A 441 6.95 -0.57 7.40
CA ARG A 441 6.33 0.37 8.36
C ARG A 441 6.77 0.08 9.80
N MET A 442 6.79 1.15 10.63
CA MET A 442 7.00 1.07 12.08
C MET A 442 5.86 1.69 12.90
N ILE A 443 4.84 2.26 12.25
CA ILE A 443 3.64 2.80 12.90
C ILE A 443 2.40 2.47 12.08
N ARG A 444 1.25 2.40 12.73
CA ARG A 444 -0.07 2.39 12.08
C ARG A 444 -0.53 3.80 11.76
N ASP A 445 -1.50 3.92 10.85
CA ASP A 445 -2.12 5.21 10.49
C ASP A 445 -3.22 5.64 11.49
N ILE A 446 -3.13 5.19 12.76
CA ILE A 446 -4.06 5.59 13.83
C ILE A 446 -3.81 7.06 14.17
N SER A 447 -4.90 7.84 14.28
CA SER A 447 -4.81 9.23 14.72
C SER A 447 -4.26 9.29 16.15
N THR A 448 -3.40 10.26 16.44
CA THR A 448 -2.87 10.46 17.79
C THR A 448 -3.96 10.75 18.83
N THR A 449 -5.11 11.27 18.40
CA THR A 449 -6.30 11.50 19.22
C THR A 449 -7.01 10.21 19.62
N ASP A 450 -6.89 9.15 18.83
CA ASP A 450 -7.53 7.85 19.07
C ASP A 450 -6.67 6.94 19.96
N ILE A 451 -5.38 7.28 20.14
CA ILE A 451 -4.45 6.51 20.98
C ILE A 451 -4.60 6.96 22.44
N VAL A 452 -5.12 6.09 23.28
CA VAL A 452 -5.22 6.28 24.73
C VAL A 452 -3.84 6.17 25.38
N ALA A 453 -3.12 5.07 25.11
CA ALA A 453 -1.78 4.81 25.64
C ALA A 453 -0.89 4.11 24.59
N GLY A 454 0.42 4.25 24.71
CA GLY A 454 1.40 3.76 23.76
C GLY A 454 1.99 4.84 22.87
N ASN A 455 2.66 4.47 21.80
CA ASN A 455 3.38 5.40 20.95
C ASN A 455 2.45 6.35 20.19
N LYS A 456 2.62 7.65 20.40
CA LYS A 456 1.94 8.74 19.68
C LYS A 456 2.85 9.49 18.67
N LYS A 457 4.12 9.10 18.57
CA LYS A 457 5.09 9.75 17.67
C LYS A 457 4.89 9.29 16.24
N THR A 458 4.48 10.19 15.37
CA THR A 458 4.28 9.92 13.94
C THR A 458 5.59 9.75 13.18
N ASN A 459 6.71 10.19 13.77
CA ASN A 459 8.08 10.11 13.23
C ASN A 459 8.95 9.02 13.91
N LEU A 460 8.33 8.00 14.53
CA LEU A 460 9.06 6.94 15.26
C LEU A 460 10.19 6.32 14.42
N ARG A 461 9.94 6.06 13.13
CA ARG A 461 10.99 5.54 12.23
C ARG A 461 12.22 6.46 12.15
N GLN A 462 12.01 7.77 12.01
CA GLN A 462 13.11 8.73 11.94
C GLN A 462 13.91 8.75 13.25
N MET A 463 13.24 8.56 14.41
CA MET A 463 13.91 8.46 15.70
C MET A 463 14.78 7.21 15.78
N VAL A 464 14.27 6.06 15.33
CA VAL A 464 15.04 4.80 15.25
C VAL A 464 16.23 4.95 14.29
N GLU A 465 16.02 5.48 13.08
CA GLU A 465 17.08 5.73 12.10
C GLU A 465 18.17 6.67 12.64
N ALA A 466 17.78 7.74 13.34
CA ALA A 466 18.71 8.67 13.98
C ALA A 466 19.55 7.97 15.06
N ARG A 467 18.92 7.17 15.92
CA ARG A 467 19.63 6.40 16.97
C ARG A 467 20.63 5.39 16.40
N ILE A 468 20.29 4.74 15.27
CA ILE A 468 21.22 3.83 14.56
C ILE A 468 22.45 4.60 14.06
N VAL A 469 22.25 5.78 13.47
CA VAL A 469 23.34 6.64 12.96
C VAL A 469 24.21 7.16 14.11
N GLU A 470 23.62 7.63 15.19
CA GLU A 470 24.31 8.10 16.39
C GLU A 470 25.18 7.00 17.03
N ALA A 471 24.72 5.76 16.99
CA ALA A 471 25.48 4.60 17.44
C ALA A 471 26.60 4.16 16.48
N GLY A 472 26.79 4.84 15.34
CA GLY A 472 27.74 4.44 14.30
C GLY A 472 27.44 3.10 13.64
N ALA A 473 26.22 2.58 13.80
CA ALA A 473 25.77 1.31 13.25
C ALA A 473 25.16 1.47 11.85
N GLN A 474 25.10 0.38 11.09
CA GLN A 474 24.49 0.36 9.76
C GLN A 474 23.52 -0.80 9.62
N ALA A 475 22.25 -0.49 9.35
CA ALA A 475 21.23 -1.50 9.07
C ALA A 475 21.37 -2.05 7.65
N LYS A 476 21.13 -3.36 7.51
CA LYS A 476 21.27 -4.10 6.24
C LYS A 476 19.95 -4.21 5.47
N GLU A 477 18.81 -3.90 6.10
CA GLU A 477 17.47 -4.05 5.52
C GLU A 477 17.30 -3.20 4.25
N ILE A 478 16.40 -3.62 3.37
CA ILE A 478 16.25 -3.05 2.01
C ILE A 478 15.97 -1.55 2.03
N ARG A 479 15.03 -1.07 2.87
CA ARG A 479 14.59 0.33 2.85
C ARG A 479 15.69 1.31 3.25
N MET A 480 16.61 0.90 4.12
CA MET A 480 17.76 1.70 4.50
C MET A 480 18.80 1.81 3.38
N ARG A 481 18.75 0.88 2.41
CA ARG A 481 19.71 0.79 1.32
C ARG A 481 19.15 1.17 -0.05
N GLU A 482 17.83 1.41 -0.20
CA GLU A 482 17.26 1.77 -1.50
C GLU A 482 17.76 3.14 -1.98
N ILE A 483 18.09 3.27 -3.27
CA ILE A 483 18.50 4.56 -3.88
C ILE A 483 17.36 5.57 -3.91
N ALA A 484 16.12 5.16 -3.68
CA ALA A 484 14.90 5.98 -3.73
C ALA A 484 14.75 6.76 -5.05
N THR A 485 15.05 8.06 -5.05
CA THR A 485 15.00 8.94 -6.25
C THR A 485 16.36 9.39 -6.71
N ALA A 486 17.45 8.87 -6.14
CA ALA A 486 18.80 9.22 -6.55
C ALA A 486 19.06 8.73 -7.99
N GLU A 487 19.78 9.53 -8.74
CA GLU A 487 20.31 9.13 -10.06
C GLU A 487 21.59 8.33 -9.83
N VAL A 488 21.71 7.20 -10.50
CA VAL A 488 22.90 6.36 -10.45
C VAL A 488 23.34 6.04 -11.87
N ASP A 489 24.65 6.03 -12.11
CA ASP A 489 25.21 5.59 -13.38
C ASP A 489 25.12 4.05 -13.42
N PRO A 490 24.49 3.45 -14.44
CA PRO A 490 24.46 2.00 -14.61
C PRO A 490 25.85 1.35 -14.65
N ALA A 491 26.87 2.06 -15.12
CA ALA A 491 28.26 1.58 -15.17
C ALA A 491 28.90 1.41 -13.76
N ASP A 492 28.37 2.11 -12.75
CA ASP A 492 28.83 1.98 -11.36
C ASP A 492 28.11 0.88 -10.57
N LEU A 493 27.12 0.21 -11.20
CA LEU A 493 26.35 -0.86 -10.56
C LEU A 493 27.05 -2.22 -10.72
N ARG A 494 27.06 -3.01 -9.65
CA ARG A 494 27.45 -4.41 -9.69
C ARG A 494 26.27 -5.31 -9.27
N MET A 495 26.17 -6.48 -9.89
CA MET A 495 25.22 -7.50 -9.46
C MET A 495 25.80 -8.27 -8.27
N ASP A 496 24.98 -8.45 -7.24
CA ASP A 496 25.29 -9.17 -6.03
C ASP A 496 24.14 -10.13 -5.69
N CYS A 497 24.40 -11.18 -4.93
CA CYS A 497 23.41 -12.18 -4.57
C CYS A 497 23.54 -12.58 -3.09
N VAL A 498 22.45 -12.43 -2.35
CA VAL A 498 22.32 -12.96 -0.99
C VAL A 498 21.48 -14.23 -1.05
N SER A 499 22.11 -15.37 -0.76
CA SER A 499 21.43 -16.67 -0.74
C SER A 499 21.14 -17.11 0.68
N TYR A 500 19.97 -17.72 0.90
CA TYR A 500 19.54 -18.25 2.18
C TYR A 500 18.65 -19.48 1.98
N ALA A 501 18.60 -20.34 3.00
CA ALA A 501 17.79 -21.54 2.97
C ALA A 501 16.53 -21.36 3.81
N THR A 502 15.41 -21.85 3.31
CA THR A 502 14.17 -22.05 4.06
C THR A 502 13.90 -23.54 4.23
N THR A 503 12.86 -23.91 4.95
CA THR A 503 12.49 -25.32 5.08
C THR A 503 12.03 -25.96 3.78
N VAL A 504 11.67 -25.17 2.74
CA VAL A 504 11.05 -25.66 1.49
C VAL A 504 11.80 -25.27 0.23
N SER A 505 12.74 -24.33 0.32
CA SER A 505 13.42 -23.79 -0.86
C SER A 505 14.77 -23.18 -0.52
N ARG A 506 15.63 -23.10 -1.52
CA ARG A 506 16.80 -22.22 -1.52
C ARG A 506 16.37 -20.90 -2.18
N GLU A 507 16.53 -19.81 -1.46
CA GLU A 507 16.17 -18.47 -1.91
C GLU A 507 17.39 -17.68 -2.33
N HIS A 508 17.26 -16.90 -3.39
CA HIS A 508 18.30 -16.02 -3.90
C HIS A 508 17.75 -14.61 -4.07
N PHE A 509 18.34 -13.67 -3.33
CA PHE A 509 18.05 -12.25 -3.46
C PHE A 509 19.13 -11.60 -4.34
N LEU A 510 18.84 -11.55 -5.66
CA LEU A 510 19.71 -10.89 -6.64
C LEU A 510 19.50 -9.37 -6.54
N GLN A 511 20.56 -8.60 -6.51
CA GLN A 511 20.47 -7.14 -6.36
C GLN A 511 21.51 -6.42 -7.22
N TRP A 512 21.09 -5.31 -7.83
CA TRP A 512 22.00 -4.31 -8.36
C TRP A 512 22.35 -3.32 -7.27
N VAL A 513 23.63 -3.22 -6.94
CA VAL A 513 24.11 -2.34 -5.86
C VAL A 513 25.17 -1.38 -6.35
N THR A 514 25.15 -0.18 -5.79
CA THR A 514 26.18 0.86 -5.95
C THR A 514 27.44 0.48 -5.17
N LYS A 515 28.55 1.20 -5.38
CA LYS A 515 29.81 1.00 -4.64
C LYS A 515 29.67 1.14 -3.12
N ASP A 516 28.73 2.00 -2.68
CA ASP A 516 28.37 2.19 -1.25
C ASP A 516 27.27 1.25 -0.74
N GLY A 517 26.88 0.23 -1.53
CA GLY A 517 25.96 -0.84 -1.13
C GLY A 517 24.47 -0.48 -1.22
N ARG A 518 24.10 0.66 -1.84
CA ARG A 518 22.68 1.00 -2.05
C ARG A 518 22.07 0.21 -3.19
N ILE A 519 20.80 -0.14 -3.07
CA ILE A 519 20.06 -1.01 -4.00
C ILE A 519 19.40 -0.16 -5.08
N ALA A 520 19.76 -0.40 -6.35
CA ALA A 520 19.11 0.16 -7.54
C ALA A 520 17.99 -0.73 -8.10
N GLY A 521 18.04 -2.04 -7.85
CA GLY A 521 17.01 -2.99 -8.22
C GLY A 521 17.30 -4.36 -7.66
N PHE A 522 16.29 -5.22 -7.57
CA PHE A 522 16.45 -6.58 -7.08
C PHE A 522 15.43 -7.55 -7.66
N LEU A 523 15.72 -8.85 -7.52
CA LEU A 523 14.86 -9.97 -7.86
C LEU A 523 14.94 -11.03 -6.77
N ARG A 524 13.80 -11.68 -6.47
CA ARG A 524 13.73 -12.86 -5.59
C ARG A 524 13.49 -14.11 -6.43
N LEU A 525 14.45 -15.00 -6.42
CA LEU A 525 14.36 -16.33 -7.03
C LEU A 525 14.22 -17.37 -5.91
N SER A 526 13.21 -18.23 -6.05
CA SER A 526 12.99 -19.39 -5.18
C SER A 526 13.24 -20.68 -5.98
N LEU A 527 14.05 -21.55 -5.43
CA LEU A 527 14.36 -22.88 -5.96
C LEU A 527 13.86 -23.91 -4.93
N PRO A 528 12.70 -24.56 -5.15
CA PRO A 528 12.13 -25.54 -4.21
C PRO A 528 13.07 -26.72 -4.00
N ASN A 529 13.19 -27.20 -2.74
CA ASN A 529 14.10 -28.31 -2.39
C ASN A 529 13.61 -29.66 -2.97
N GLU A 530 12.28 -29.85 -3.00
CA GLU A 530 11.63 -31.08 -3.46
C GLU A 530 10.40 -30.75 -4.30
N GLY A 531 10.38 -31.23 -5.51
CA GLY A 531 9.28 -31.06 -6.45
C GLY A 531 8.92 -29.60 -6.73
N GLY A 532 8.35 -29.31 -7.88
CA GLY A 532 7.98 -27.96 -8.28
C GLY A 532 8.99 -27.32 -9.22
N GLU A 533 8.66 -26.12 -9.66
CA GLU A 533 9.42 -25.35 -10.64
C GLU A 533 10.11 -24.17 -9.97
N ALA A 534 11.22 -23.73 -10.52
CA ALA A 534 11.87 -22.49 -10.11
C ALA A 534 10.87 -21.32 -10.23
N MET A 535 10.93 -20.36 -9.31
CA MET A 535 9.95 -19.28 -9.24
C MET A 535 10.60 -17.91 -9.04
N ILE A 536 10.36 -16.98 -9.95
CA ILE A 536 10.61 -15.54 -9.73
C ILE A 536 9.44 -14.98 -8.94
N ARG A 537 9.70 -14.60 -7.67
CA ARG A 537 8.67 -14.14 -6.72
C ARG A 537 8.49 -12.63 -6.69
N GLU A 538 9.50 -11.86 -7.07
CA GLU A 538 9.48 -10.39 -7.14
C GLU A 538 10.57 -9.88 -8.07
N VAL A 539 10.27 -8.84 -8.85
CA VAL A 539 11.26 -7.99 -9.53
C VAL A 539 10.94 -6.54 -9.24
N HIS A 540 11.90 -5.79 -8.77
CA HIS A 540 11.75 -4.37 -8.48
C HIS A 540 12.99 -3.59 -8.92
N VAL A 541 12.79 -2.49 -9.67
CA VAL A 541 13.85 -1.56 -10.07
C VAL A 541 13.45 -0.18 -9.61
N TYR A 542 14.31 0.44 -8.79
CA TYR A 542 14.14 1.80 -8.30
C TYR A 542 14.56 2.82 -9.37
N GLY A 543 14.01 4.02 -9.32
CA GLY A 543 14.41 5.12 -10.17
C GLY A 543 13.27 6.00 -10.62
N ARG A 544 13.57 7.12 -11.28
CA ARG A 544 12.55 8.00 -11.85
C ARG A 544 11.81 7.28 -12.97
N VAL A 545 10.48 7.37 -12.94
CA VAL A 545 9.62 6.86 -14.01
C VAL A 545 9.94 7.59 -15.29
N ALA A 546 10.39 6.86 -16.30
CA ALA A 546 10.22 7.30 -17.66
C ALA A 546 8.89 6.75 -18.19
N SER A 547 8.18 7.58 -18.93
CA SER A 547 6.98 7.15 -19.64
C SER A 547 7.34 6.02 -20.60
N LEU A 548 6.52 4.95 -20.64
CA LEU A 548 6.68 3.86 -21.60
C LEU A 548 6.69 4.45 -23.02
N GLY A 549 7.82 4.29 -23.74
CA GLY A 549 7.99 4.77 -25.12
C GLY A 549 8.85 6.03 -25.29
N SER A 550 9.31 6.69 -24.23
CA SER A 550 10.27 7.77 -24.34
C SER A 550 11.70 7.29 -24.10
N ALA A 551 12.58 7.47 -25.07
CA ALA A 551 14.02 7.33 -24.90
C ALA A 551 14.53 8.49 -24.02
N ALA A 552 14.44 8.33 -22.70
CA ALA A 552 14.94 9.31 -21.75
C ALA A 552 16.31 8.86 -21.22
N GLN A 553 17.30 9.69 -21.42
CA GLN A 553 18.66 9.51 -20.91
C GLN A 553 18.67 9.55 -19.37
N GLY A 554 19.32 8.57 -18.72
CA GLY A 554 19.83 8.69 -17.36
C GLY A 554 19.05 8.07 -16.20
N GLY A 555 18.09 7.15 -16.39
CA GLY A 555 17.39 6.49 -15.28
C GLY A 555 17.65 4.98 -15.18
N ALA A 556 17.85 4.43 -13.98
CA ALA A 556 18.09 3.00 -13.74
C ALA A 556 17.01 2.06 -14.35
N GLN A 557 15.76 2.52 -14.46
CA GLN A 557 14.68 1.76 -15.11
C GLN A 557 14.86 1.56 -16.61
N HIS A 558 15.68 2.39 -17.29
CA HIS A 558 15.94 2.33 -18.73
C HIS A 558 17.19 1.54 -19.12
N ALA A 559 18.07 1.25 -18.16
CA ALA A 559 19.30 0.51 -18.39
C ALA A 559 19.10 -1.01 -18.61
N GLY A 560 17.86 -1.49 -18.68
CA GLY A 560 17.57 -2.92 -18.82
C GLY A 560 17.85 -3.76 -17.57
N LEU A 561 18.05 -3.13 -16.41
CA LEU A 561 18.42 -3.82 -15.16
C LEU A 561 17.44 -4.93 -14.78
N GLY A 562 16.14 -4.72 -15.00
CA GLY A 562 15.11 -5.75 -14.74
C GLY A 562 15.26 -6.97 -15.64
N ARG A 563 15.54 -6.76 -16.93
CA ARG A 563 15.81 -7.85 -17.90
C ARG A 563 17.02 -8.67 -17.47
N GLN A 564 18.13 -8.01 -17.15
CA GLN A 564 19.37 -8.70 -16.73
C GLN A 564 19.18 -9.49 -15.43
N LEU A 565 18.38 -9.00 -14.47
CA LEU A 565 18.01 -9.76 -13.27
C LEU A 565 17.22 -11.03 -13.62
N VAL A 566 16.24 -10.94 -14.54
CA VAL A 566 15.45 -12.09 -14.99
C VAL A 566 16.31 -13.09 -15.75
N GLU A 567 17.18 -12.63 -16.66
CA GLU A 567 18.13 -13.47 -17.39
C GLU A 567 19.07 -14.22 -16.44
N ARG A 568 19.62 -13.52 -15.43
CA ARG A 568 20.45 -14.15 -14.41
C ARG A 568 19.70 -15.17 -13.56
N ALA A 569 18.44 -14.90 -13.20
CA ALA A 569 17.59 -15.85 -12.49
C ALA A 569 17.32 -17.12 -13.32
N CYS A 570 17.05 -16.97 -14.62
CA CYS A 570 16.89 -18.10 -15.55
C CYS A 570 18.16 -18.94 -15.61
N GLN A 571 19.34 -18.33 -15.74
CA GLN A 571 20.61 -19.04 -15.74
C GLN A 571 20.85 -19.79 -14.43
N MET A 572 20.60 -19.17 -13.27
CA MET A 572 20.75 -19.83 -11.97
C MET A 572 19.80 -21.00 -11.78
N ALA A 573 18.58 -20.89 -12.26
CA ALA A 573 17.61 -21.99 -12.24
C ALA A 573 18.07 -23.15 -13.14
N GLN A 574 18.58 -22.86 -14.34
CA GLN A 574 19.15 -23.84 -15.25
C GLN A 574 20.39 -24.53 -14.64
N ASP A 575 21.32 -23.76 -14.09
CA ASP A 575 22.52 -24.29 -13.42
C ASP A 575 22.17 -25.21 -12.25
N ALA A 576 21.01 -24.98 -11.61
CA ALA A 576 20.46 -25.81 -10.53
C ALA A 576 19.64 -27.01 -11.04
N GLY A 577 19.53 -27.21 -12.37
CA GLY A 577 18.89 -28.37 -12.98
C GLY A 577 17.38 -28.26 -13.21
N TYR A 578 16.80 -27.05 -13.12
CA TYR A 578 15.38 -26.85 -13.43
C TYR A 578 15.15 -26.76 -14.94
N ALA A 579 14.13 -27.46 -15.42
CA ALA A 579 13.72 -27.41 -16.84
C ALA A 579 12.80 -26.24 -17.17
N THR A 580 12.16 -25.64 -16.15
CA THR A 580 11.19 -24.56 -16.31
C THR A 580 11.32 -23.57 -15.16
N ILE A 581 11.13 -22.28 -15.46
CA ILE A 581 11.04 -21.22 -14.47
C ILE A 581 9.69 -20.50 -14.60
N ASN A 582 9.02 -20.33 -13.48
CA ASN A 582 7.79 -19.56 -13.35
C ASN A 582 8.05 -18.14 -12.91
N VAL A 583 7.09 -17.25 -13.17
CA VAL A 583 7.02 -15.94 -12.53
C VAL A 583 5.60 -15.67 -12.03
N ILE A 584 5.47 -15.22 -10.78
CA ILE A 584 4.21 -14.73 -10.21
C ILE A 584 3.90 -13.32 -10.76
N SER A 585 3.67 -13.23 -12.07
CA SER A 585 3.40 -11.94 -12.72
C SER A 585 2.10 -11.32 -12.21
N SER A 586 2.12 -10.03 -11.97
CA SER A 586 0.89 -9.25 -11.84
C SER A 586 0.25 -9.04 -13.21
N VAL A 587 -1.06 -8.87 -13.26
CA VAL A 587 -1.82 -8.72 -14.51
C VAL A 587 -1.21 -7.67 -15.44
N GLY A 588 -0.96 -6.47 -14.94
CA GLY A 588 -0.40 -5.36 -15.73
C GLY A 588 1.08 -5.51 -16.09
N THR A 589 1.74 -6.62 -15.72
CA THR A 589 3.13 -6.91 -16.06
C THR A 589 3.28 -8.09 -17.02
N ARG A 590 2.19 -8.77 -17.40
CA ARG A 590 2.24 -9.98 -18.25
C ARG A 590 2.91 -9.73 -19.60
N ASN A 591 2.61 -8.61 -20.27
CA ASN A 591 3.24 -8.23 -21.54
C ASN A 591 4.75 -8.04 -21.42
N TYR A 592 5.25 -7.53 -20.30
CA TYR A 592 6.67 -7.43 -20.03
C TYR A 592 7.33 -8.81 -20.00
N TYR A 593 6.77 -9.79 -19.29
CA TYR A 593 7.34 -11.14 -19.24
C TYR A 593 7.20 -11.90 -20.56
N ARG A 594 6.09 -11.71 -21.33
CA ARG A 594 5.99 -12.24 -22.69
C ARG A 594 7.13 -11.73 -23.58
N SER A 595 7.53 -10.44 -23.45
CA SER A 595 8.68 -9.88 -24.19
C SER A 595 10.04 -10.46 -23.76
N LEU A 596 10.09 -11.18 -22.62
CA LEU A 596 11.26 -11.92 -22.13
C LEU A 596 11.21 -13.41 -22.45
N GLY A 597 10.21 -13.87 -23.24
CA GLY A 597 10.06 -15.24 -23.67
C GLY A 597 9.28 -16.15 -22.71
N PHE A 598 8.51 -15.57 -21.78
CA PHE A 598 7.56 -16.32 -20.96
C PHE A 598 6.23 -16.47 -21.71
N SER A 599 5.57 -17.61 -21.54
CA SER A 599 4.21 -17.91 -22.00
C SER A 599 3.23 -17.96 -20.84
N ASP A 600 1.95 -17.72 -21.11
CA ASP A 600 0.92 -17.76 -20.08
C ASP A 600 0.58 -19.21 -19.70
N GLY A 601 0.59 -19.50 -18.40
CA GLY A 601 0.03 -20.70 -17.79
C GLY A 601 -1.22 -20.40 -16.98
N GLU A 602 -1.76 -21.40 -16.25
CA GLU A 602 -2.99 -21.24 -15.49
C GLU A 602 -2.88 -20.16 -14.39
N LEU A 603 -1.83 -20.21 -13.58
CA LEU A 603 -1.61 -19.30 -12.43
C LEU A 603 -0.39 -18.41 -12.62
N TYR A 604 0.59 -18.84 -13.39
CA TYR A 604 1.89 -18.21 -13.57
C TYR A 604 2.22 -18.08 -15.04
N GLN A 605 3.12 -17.17 -15.37
CA GLN A 605 3.79 -17.23 -16.66
C GLN A 605 5.04 -18.10 -16.54
N GLN A 606 5.32 -18.89 -17.58
CA GLN A 606 6.33 -19.94 -17.59
C GLN A 606 7.31 -19.76 -18.73
N LYS A 607 8.57 -20.13 -18.50
CA LYS A 607 9.60 -20.16 -19.53
C LYS A 607 10.38 -21.47 -19.44
N PRO A 608 10.45 -22.28 -20.53
CA PRO A 608 11.35 -23.40 -20.63
C PRO A 608 12.81 -22.91 -20.52
N LEU A 609 13.62 -23.67 -19.83
CA LEU A 609 15.07 -23.44 -19.73
C LEU A 609 15.76 -24.45 -20.66
N PRO A 610 16.76 -24.02 -21.48
CA PRO A 610 17.43 -24.88 -22.45
C PRO A 610 18.22 -26.01 -21.82
#